data_450fc6f3a667ad3e266bf95b6ebc5af3
#
_entry.id   450fc6f3a667ad3e266bf95b6ebc5af3
#
_cell.length_a   1.000
_cell.length_b   1.000
_cell.length_c   1.000
_cell.angle_alpha   90.00
_cell.angle_beta   90.00
_cell.angle_gamma   90.00
#
_symmetry.space_group_name_H-M   'P 1'
#
loop_
_entity.id
_entity.type
_entity.pdbx_description
1 polymer ?
#
loop_
_entity_poly.entity_id
_entity_poly.type
_entity_poly.pdbx_seq_one_letter_code
_entity_poly.pdbx_strand_id
1 'polypeptide(L)'
;MAVQEARQCGSDSAEDGPCPHCERSGHRRAVAAFLARRDELATGHGVPPALAHSPVASRQWVSDELAQSARTVAARDREAAAARSVRIHRGTLAAVWGAVLALLLGQALTALALGTGWTGTRTAALGAAVLLAAALTAAARLHRDRGGVLALLLGEDNRLSTSRAVAAAWLLLSLYALLLLALRLVTGATQVDLGLGGGAGLLVVLALVGWTVVAARLIVALRVAGRRLQKVRADRPRPADLLCDDDGRACLTDTQYVLVSGAVLVLTAVRLGRAPDRLPDLPWALVLLVAVSVACYLLGKCAEGGRPKIFSVVRAREAGDLDAPIRTGDDIEIRGTGFVPPGAGAPDPLTRLVVRIGPVHAHVPLVPVPGGFANPTDTTLTVPLPADVEPGRVEVSVVTAAGVETNRVAIDVLD
;
A
#
# COMPACT_ATOMS: atom_id res chain seq x y z
N MET A 1 3.29 0.83 -35.71
CA MET A 1 2.33 0.85 -34.58
C MET A 1 2.33 2.17 -33.79
N ALA A 2 3.46 2.75 -33.41
CA ALA A 2 3.51 4.01 -32.63
C ALA A 2 2.88 5.25 -33.31
N VAL A 3 2.83 5.32 -34.64
CA VAL A 3 2.25 6.45 -35.41
C VAL A 3 0.72 6.39 -35.46
N GLN A 4 0.12 5.21 -35.34
CA GLN A 4 -1.35 5.04 -35.30
C GLN A 4 -1.93 5.36 -33.90
N GLU A 5 -1.18 5.04 -32.82
CA GLU A 5 -1.59 5.40 -31.43
C GLU A 5 -1.57 6.93 -31.20
N ALA A 6 -0.65 7.67 -31.83
CA ALA A 6 -0.58 9.13 -31.75
C ALA A 6 -1.78 9.83 -32.44
N ARG A 7 -2.37 9.23 -33.47
CA ARG A 7 -3.53 9.79 -34.18
C ARG A 7 -4.87 9.61 -33.42
N GLN A 8 -5.00 8.57 -32.61
CA GLN A 8 -6.22 8.38 -31.79
C GLN A 8 -6.32 9.32 -30.59
N CYS A 9 -5.20 9.85 -30.10
CA CYS A 9 -5.21 10.86 -29.01
C CYS A 9 -5.53 12.30 -29.49
N GLY A 10 -5.55 12.57 -30.77
CA GLY A 10 -5.69 13.94 -31.30
C GLY A 10 -7.12 14.37 -31.57
N SER A 11 -8.09 13.46 -31.65
CA SER A 11 -9.46 13.78 -32.11
C SER A 11 -10.50 13.85 -30.99
N ASP A 12 -10.24 13.29 -29.78
CA ASP A 12 -11.25 13.21 -28.71
C ASP A 12 -10.94 14.09 -27.49
N SER A 13 -10.00 15.04 -27.59
CA SER A 13 -9.44 15.71 -26.41
C SER A 13 -10.06 17.09 -26.09
N ALA A 14 -11.21 17.45 -26.62
CA ALA A 14 -11.81 18.77 -26.37
C ALA A 14 -12.84 18.83 -25.22
N GLU A 15 -13.43 17.71 -24.79
CA GLU A 15 -14.51 17.71 -23.78
C GLU A 15 -14.37 16.75 -22.59
N ASP A 16 -13.49 15.75 -22.66
CA ASP A 16 -13.33 14.76 -21.56
C ASP A 16 -11.88 14.74 -21.07
N GLY A 17 -11.57 15.37 -19.96
CA GLY A 17 -10.35 15.30 -19.14
C GLY A 17 -9.11 14.53 -19.64
N PRO A 18 -7.99 14.50 -18.92
CA PRO A 18 -6.74 13.97 -19.43
C PRO A 18 -6.85 12.50 -19.88
N CYS A 19 -6.46 12.23 -21.12
CA CYS A 19 -6.57 10.91 -21.76
C CYS A 19 -5.72 9.84 -21.01
N PRO A 20 -6.35 8.79 -20.45
CA PRO A 20 -5.65 7.80 -19.61
C PRO A 20 -4.61 6.95 -20.38
N HIS A 21 -4.66 6.92 -21.70
CA HIS A 21 -3.65 6.28 -22.56
C HIS A 21 -2.41 7.15 -22.72
N CYS A 22 -2.59 8.47 -22.91
CA CYS A 22 -1.50 9.42 -23.04
C CYS A 22 -0.70 9.55 -21.75
N GLU A 23 -1.37 9.52 -20.58
CA GLU A 23 -0.71 9.60 -19.28
C GLU A 23 0.09 8.34 -18.94
N ARG A 24 -0.44 7.14 -19.26
CA ARG A 24 0.32 5.89 -19.10
C ARG A 24 1.53 5.80 -20.03
N SER A 25 1.39 6.27 -21.26
CA SER A 25 2.51 6.32 -22.21
C SER A 25 3.55 7.37 -21.78
N GLY A 26 3.10 8.49 -21.20
CA GLY A 26 3.94 9.51 -20.60
C GLY A 26 4.73 9.00 -19.41
N HIS A 27 4.09 8.33 -18.46
CA HIS A 27 4.76 7.72 -17.33
C HIS A 27 5.75 6.63 -17.77
N ARG A 28 5.38 5.71 -18.67
CA ARG A 28 6.30 4.68 -19.19
C ARG A 28 7.51 5.28 -19.90
N ARG A 29 7.32 6.36 -20.67
CA ARG A 29 8.43 7.09 -21.30
C ARG A 29 9.35 7.74 -20.27
N ALA A 30 8.80 8.36 -19.23
CA ALA A 30 9.59 8.94 -18.14
C ALA A 30 10.41 7.88 -17.40
N VAL A 31 9.82 6.72 -17.11
CA VAL A 31 10.55 5.58 -16.50
C VAL A 31 11.65 5.06 -17.43
N ALA A 32 11.35 4.88 -18.72
CA ALA A 32 12.36 4.43 -19.69
C ALA A 32 13.51 5.45 -19.82
N ALA A 33 13.21 6.74 -19.87
CA ALA A 33 14.21 7.81 -19.89
C ALA A 33 15.06 7.83 -18.62
N PHE A 34 14.44 7.64 -17.44
CA PHE A 34 15.15 7.54 -16.17
C PHE A 34 16.11 6.34 -16.16
N LEU A 35 15.64 5.16 -16.59
CA LEU A 35 16.47 3.96 -16.64
C LEU A 35 17.63 4.11 -17.64
N ALA A 36 17.37 4.65 -18.82
CA ALA A 36 18.41 4.91 -19.81
C ALA A 36 19.47 5.90 -19.27
N ARG A 37 19.02 6.98 -18.60
CA ARG A 37 19.93 7.95 -17.99
C ARG A 37 20.74 7.36 -16.86
N ARG A 38 20.11 6.55 -16.00
CA ARG A 38 20.79 5.82 -14.94
C ARG A 38 21.89 4.91 -15.51
N ASP A 39 21.57 4.13 -16.56
CA ASP A 39 22.51 3.19 -17.14
C ASP A 39 23.66 3.92 -17.86
N GLU A 40 23.39 5.05 -18.51
CA GLU A 40 24.40 5.95 -19.09
C GLU A 40 25.39 6.45 -18.01
N LEU A 41 24.85 6.96 -16.90
CA LEU A 41 25.65 7.46 -15.78
C LEU A 41 26.41 6.33 -15.04
N ALA A 42 25.83 5.10 -15.00
CA ALA A 42 26.49 3.93 -14.41
C ALA A 42 27.73 3.48 -15.20
N THR A 43 27.76 3.76 -16.50
CA THR A 43 28.93 3.49 -17.37
C THR A 43 29.94 4.65 -17.40
N GLY A 44 29.69 5.73 -16.65
CA GLY A 44 30.53 6.93 -16.62
C GLY A 44 30.32 7.88 -17.81
N HIS A 45 29.40 7.56 -18.70
CA HIS A 45 29.07 8.44 -19.83
C HIS A 45 28.12 9.56 -19.39
N GLY A 46 28.24 10.72 -20.03
CA GLY A 46 27.33 11.84 -19.81
C GLY A 46 27.64 12.72 -18.59
N VAL A 47 28.73 12.44 -17.86
CA VAL A 47 29.27 13.35 -16.82
C VAL A 47 29.99 14.50 -17.52
N PRO A 48 29.73 15.78 -17.15
CA PRO A 48 30.41 16.92 -17.73
C PRO A 48 31.93 16.80 -17.60
N PRO A 49 32.71 17.06 -18.69
CA PRO A 49 34.18 16.93 -18.65
C PRO A 49 34.84 17.78 -17.55
N ALA A 50 34.26 18.91 -17.22
CA ALA A 50 34.74 19.80 -16.15
C ALA A 50 34.72 19.16 -14.76
N LEU A 51 33.86 18.14 -14.53
CA LEU A 51 33.73 17.44 -13.27
C LEU A 51 34.54 16.11 -13.24
N ALA A 52 35.11 15.69 -14.35
CA ALA A 52 35.85 14.42 -14.47
C ALA A 52 37.07 14.36 -13.54
N HIS A 53 37.62 15.51 -13.16
CA HIS A 53 38.80 15.60 -12.29
C HIS A 53 38.47 15.65 -10.80
N SER A 54 37.16 15.72 -10.43
CA SER A 54 36.72 15.74 -9.03
C SER A 54 35.70 14.62 -8.76
N PRO A 55 36.12 13.49 -8.16
CA PRO A 55 35.23 12.39 -7.87
C PRO A 55 34.01 12.76 -7.00
N VAL A 56 34.20 13.68 -6.06
CA VAL A 56 33.14 14.16 -5.16
C VAL A 56 32.12 15.00 -5.94
N ALA A 57 32.59 15.97 -6.73
CA ALA A 57 31.73 16.84 -7.53
C ALA A 57 30.98 16.05 -8.61
N SER A 58 31.61 15.05 -9.24
CA SER A 58 30.94 14.19 -10.23
C SER A 58 29.87 13.30 -9.58
N ARG A 59 30.12 12.71 -8.40
CA ARG A 59 29.10 11.96 -7.66
C ARG A 59 27.92 12.84 -7.23
N GLN A 60 28.19 14.04 -6.75
CA GLN A 60 27.12 14.98 -6.36
C GLN A 60 26.26 15.34 -7.60
N TRP A 61 26.90 15.70 -8.71
CA TRP A 61 26.20 16.02 -9.94
C TRP A 61 25.35 14.86 -10.45
N VAL A 62 25.89 13.63 -10.47
CA VAL A 62 25.14 12.41 -10.84
C VAL A 62 23.94 12.22 -9.91
N SER A 63 24.11 12.43 -8.61
CA SER A 63 23.01 12.34 -7.63
C SER A 63 21.92 13.37 -7.90
N ASP A 64 22.28 14.61 -8.18
CA ASP A 64 21.31 15.70 -8.46
C ASP A 64 20.54 15.45 -9.76
N GLU A 65 21.22 14.99 -10.82
CA GLU A 65 20.62 14.63 -12.09
C GLU A 65 19.61 13.47 -11.94
N LEU A 66 20.00 12.41 -11.22
CA LEU A 66 19.11 11.29 -10.92
C LEU A 66 17.94 11.71 -10.03
N ALA A 67 18.17 12.58 -9.04
CA ALA A 67 17.10 13.11 -8.20
C ALA A 67 16.09 13.93 -9.00
N GLN A 68 16.54 14.74 -9.95
CA GLN A 68 15.67 15.51 -10.84
C GLN A 68 14.87 14.60 -11.75
N SER A 69 15.50 13.60 -12.37
CA SER A 69 14.81 12.60 -13.19
C SER A 69 13.79 11.80 -12.39
N ALA A 70 14.12 11.40 -11.16
CA ALA A 70 13.21 10.72 -10.24
C ALA A 70 11.98 11.56 -9.89
N ARG A 71 12.15 12.86 -9.64
CA ARG A 71 11.03 13.79 -9.41
C ARG A 71 10.10 13.89 -10.62
N THR A 72 10.67 13.87 -11.84
CA THR A 72 9.87 13.86 -13.07
C THR A 72 9.04 12.58 -13.20
N VAL A 73 9.63 11.41 -12.91
CA VAL A 73 8.91 10.14 -12.88
C VAL A 73 7.78 10.17 -11.85
N ALA A 74 8.05 10.66 -10.63
CA ALA A 74 7.05 10.79 -9.57
C ALA A 74 5.90 11.74 -9.93
N ALA A 75 6.18 12.85 -10.61
CA ALA A 75 5.15 13.76 -11.09
C ALA A 75 4.24 13.08 -12.12
N ARG A 76 4.83 12.38 -13.11
CA ARG A 76 4.07 11.62 -14.11
C ARG A 76 3.30 10.44 -13.52
N ASP A 77 3.81 9.80 -12.47
CA ASP A 77 3.05 8.75 -11.78
C ASP A 77 1.84 9.30 -11.03
N ARG A 78 1.92 10.50 -10.44
CA ARG A 78 0.76 11.17 -9.82
C ARG A 78 -0.33 11.47 -10.83
N GLU A 79 0.01 12.00 -12.02
CA GLU A 79 -0.93 12.22 -13.12
C GLU A 79 -1.59 10.90 -13.56
N ALA A 80 -0.79 9.85 -13.77
CA ALA A 80 -1.27 8.52 -14.12
C ALA A 80 -2.11 7.87 -13.00
N ALA A 81 -1.84 8.18 -11.72
CA ALA A 81 -2.62 7.71 -10.59
C ALA A 81 -4.02 8.32 -10.56
N ALA A 82 -4.17 9.60 -10.89
CA ALA A 82 -5.48 10.26 -10.99
C ALA A 82 -6.36 9.59 -12.06
N ALA A 83 -5.81 9.33 -13.25
CA ALA A 83 -6.53 8.62 -14.31
C ALA A 83 -6.86 7.16 -13.95
N ARG A 84 -5.99 6.49 -13.17
CA ARG A 84 -6.25 5.14 -12.65
C ARG A 84 -7.41 5.13 -11.65
N SER A 85 -7.52 6.13 -10.78
CA SER A 85 -8.59 6.20 -9.77
C SER A 85 -9.99 6.21 -10.42
N VAL A 86 -10.16 6.95 -11.50
CA VAL A 86 -11.41 6.99 -12.28
C VAL A 86 -11.75 5.62 -12.86
N ARG A 87 -10.75 4.89 -13.38
CA ARG A 87 -10.96 3.55 -13.94
C ARG A 87 -11.30 2.52 -12.87
N ILE A 88 -10.60 2.56 -11.75
CA ILE A 88 -10.88 1.71 -10.59
C ILE A 88 -12.31 1.97 -10.10
N HIS A 89 -12.71 3.24 -10.02
CA HIS A 89 -14.08 3.62 -9.65
C HIS A 89 -15.13 3.02 -10.61
N ARG A 90 -14.94 3.16 -11.93
CA ARG A 90 -15.84 2.55 -12.93
C ARG A 90 -15.84 1.02 -12.85
N GLY A 91 -14.67 0.40 -12.71
CA GLY A 91 -14.53 -1.05 -12.59
C GLY A 91 -15.19 -1.62 -11.33
N THR A 92 -15.06 -0.94 -10.18
CA THR A 92 -15.72 -1.37 -8.94
C THR A 92 -17.23 -1.22 -9.00
N LEU A 93 -17.75 -0.16 -9.60
CA LEU A 93 -19.20 -0.02 -9.83
C LEU A 93 -19.72 -1.11 -10.78
N ALA A 94 -19.01 -1.39 -11.88
CA ALA A 94 -19.36 -2.47 -12.79
C ALA A 94 -19.37 -3.83 -12.09
N ALA A 95 -18.42 -4.09 -11.20
CA ALA A 95 -18.36 -5.31 -10.40
C ALA A 95 -19.54 -5.43 -9.42
N VAL A 96 -19.92 -4.33 -8.74
CA VAL A 96 -21.06 -4.29 -7.81
C VAL A 96 -22.37 -4.61 -8.55
N TRP A 97 -22.65 -3.93 -9.66
CA TRP A 97 -23.87 -4.17 -10.43
C TRP A 97 -23.83 -5.49 -11.21
N GLY A 98 -22.62 -5.94 -11.62
CA GLY A 98 -22.40 -7.27 -12.19
C GLY A 98 -22.73 -8.39 -11.20
N ALA A 99 -22.42 -8.22 -9.90
CA ALA A 99 -22.80 -9.16 -8.86
C ALA A 99 -24.33 -9.24 -8.67
N VAL A 100 -25.04 -8.10 -8.73
CA VAL A 100 -26.51 -8.07 -8.69
C VAL A 100 -27.10 -8.81 -9.90
N LEU A 101 -26.55 -8.56 -11.09
CA LEU A 101 -26.98 -9.27 -12.32
C LEU A 101 -26.68 -10.77 -12.23
N ALA A 102 -25.52 -11.16 -11.73
CA ALA A 102 -25.18 -12.57 -11.55
C ALA A 102 -26.11 -13.26 -10.53
N LEU A 103 -26.50 -12.57 -9.46
CA LEU A 103 -27.51 -13.06 -8.52
C LEU A 103 -28.89 -13.26 -9.20
N LEU A 104 -29.31 -12.28 -9.96
CA LEU A 104 -30.59 -12.37 -10.75
C LEU A 104 -30.56 -13.56 -11.70
N LEU A 105 -29.52 -13.69 -12.52
CA LEU A 105 -29.37 -14.79 -13.46
C LEU A 105 -29.31 -16.14 -12.78
N GLY A 106 -28.52 -16.25 -11.68
CA GLY A 106 -28.40 -17.45 -10.88
C GLY A 106 -29.76 -17.89 -10.29
N GLN A 107 -30.53 -16.93 -9.76
CA GLN A 107 -31.88 -17.21 -9.25
C GLN A 107 -32.85 -17.60 -10.34
N ALA A 108 -32.80 -16.96 -11.51
CA ALA A 108 -33.63 -17.30 -12.66
C ALA A 108 -33.29 -18.71 -13.16
N LEU A 109 -32.04 -19.04 -13.34
CA LEU A 109 -31.58 -20.36 -13.76
C LEU A 109 -31.98 -21.45 -12.77
N THR A 110 -31.85 -21.22 -11.48
CA THR A 110 -32.28 -22.19 -10.44
C THR A 110 -33.80 -22.31 -10.40
N ALA A 111 -34.57 -21.26 -10.65
CA ALA A 111 -36.01 -21.31 -10.75
C ALA A 111 -36.49 -22.20 -11.91
N LEU A 112 -35.83 -22.05 -13.05
CA LEU A 112 -36.11 -22.84 -14.24
C LEU A 112 -35.69 -24.31 -14.10
N ALA A 113 -34.41 -24.54 -13.64
CA ALA A 113 -33.85 -25.87 -13.54
C ALA A 113 -34.56 -26.75 -12.49
N LEU A 114 -35.01 -26.15 -11.39
CA LEU A 114 -35.69 -26.88 -10.30
C LEU A 114 -37.20 -26.86 -10.44
N GLY A 115 -37.79 -26.17 -11.45
CA GLY A 115 -39.24 -26.05 -11.63
C GLY A 115 -39.96 -25.33 -10.48
N THR A 116 -39.25 -24.65 -9.58
CA THR A 116 -39.80 -24.04 -8.35
C THR A 116 -40.50 -22.70 -8.61
N GLY A 117 -40.39 -22.15 -9.82
CA GLY A 117 -40.89 -20.84 -10.16
C GLY A 117 -40.20 -19.69 -9.41
N TRP A 118 -40.70 -18.48 -9.59
CA TRP A 118 -40.20 -17.30 -8.91
C TRP A 118 -40.88 -17.10 -7.55
N THR A 119 -40.12 -17.02 -6.46
CA THR A 119 -40.66 -16.92 -5.09
C THR A 119 -40.47 -15.53 -4.49
N GLY A 120 -41.31 -15.15 -3.49
CA GLY A 120 -41.15 -13.90 -2.75
C GLY A 120 -39.80 -13.77 -2.08
N THR A 121 -39.17 -14.88 -1.64
CA THR A 121 -37.82 -14.90 -1.08
C THR A 121 -36.79 -14.48 -2.13
N ARG A 122 -36.89 -14.89 -3.38
CA ARG A 122 -36.00 -14.47 -4.47
C ARG A 122 -36.16 -12.97 -4.77
N THR A 123 -37.38 -12.46 -4.75
CA THR A 123 -37.63 -11.01 -4.88
C THR A 123 -37.01 -10.23 -3.74
N ALA A 124 -37.17 -10.68 -2.49
CA ALA A 124 -36.56 -10.04 -1.33
C ALA A 124 -35.01 -10.08 -1.38
N ALA A 125 -34.44 -11.19 -1.80
CA ALA A 125 -32.98 -11.34 -1.94
C ALA A 125 -32.41 -10.41 -3.02
N LEU A 126 -33.10 -10.30 -4.17
CA LEU A 126 -32.71 -9.34 -5.20
C LEU A 126 -32.89 -7.90 -4.76
N GLY A 127 -33.99 -7.57 -4.08
CA GLY A 127 -34.24 -6.24 -3.50
C GLY A 127 -33.14 -5.84 -2.52
N ALA A 128 -32.74 -6.75 -1.61
CA ALA A 128 -31.63 -6.53 -0.68
C ALA A 128 -30.30 -6.25 -1.40
N ALA A 129 -30.00 -7.01 -2.46
CA ALA A 129 -28.80 -6.81 -3.26
C ALA A 129 -28.81 -5.46 -4.00
N VAL A 130 -29.96 -5.05 -4.57
CA VAL A 130 -30.12 -3.76 -5.24
C VAL A 130 -29.96 -2.59 -4.24
N LEU A 131 -30.58 -2.67 -3.06
CA LEU A 131 -30.44 -1.65 -2.02
C LEU A 131 -28.98 -1.51 -1.56
N LEU A 132 -28.29 -2.63 -1.34
CA LEU A 132 -26.88 -2.64 -0.97
C LEU A 132 -26.00 -2.07 -2.09
N ALA A 133 -26.25 -2.44 -3.34
CA ALA A 133 -25.53 -1.89 -4.50
C ALA A 133 -25.78 -0.38 -4.66
N ALA A 134 -27.01 0.09 -4.42
CA ALA A 134 -27.31 1.53 -4.42
C ALA A 134 -26.57 2.28 -3.33
N ALA A 135 -26.52 1.74 -2.09
CA ALA A 135 -25.77 2.32 -0.98
C ALA A 135 -24.26 2.38 -1.29
N LEU A 136 -23.67 1.29 -1.84
CA LEU A 136 -22.28 1.26 -2.28
C LEU A 136 -22.01 2.25 -3.42
N THR A 137 -22.97 2.43 -4.35
CA THR A 137 -22.85 3.42 -5.42
C THR A 137 -22.87 4.85 -4.88
N ALA A 138 -23.71 5.13 -3.87
CA ALA A 138 -23.73 6.43 -3.20
C ALA A 138 -22.38 6.68 -2.46
N ALA A 139 -21.90 5.71 -1.71
CA ALA A 139 -20.59 5.80 -1.05
C ALA A 139 -19.44 5.98 -2.07
N ALA A 140 -19.50 5.28 -3.21
CA ALA A 140 -18.51 5.42 -4.28
C ALA A 140 -18.49 6.82 -4.88
N ARG A 141 -19.65 7.46 -5.02
CA ARG A 141 -19.76 8.86 -5.52
C ARG A 141 -19.16 9.86 -4.53
N LEU A 142 -19.42 9.68 -3.23
CA LEU A 142 -18.86 10.52 -2.17
C LEU A 142 -17.32 10.43 -2.10
N HIS A 143 -16.75 9.27 -2.44
CA HIS A 143 -15.31 9.01 -2.41
C HIS A 143 -14.68 8.91 -3.81
N ARG A 144 -15.27 9.53 -4.82
CA ARG A 144 -14.84 9.41 -6.23
C ARG A 144 -13.36 9.71 -6.42
N ASP A 145 -12.86 10.77 -5.79
CA ASP A 145 -11.46 11.23 -5.95
C ASP A 145 -10.44 10.30 -5.28
N ARG A 146 -10.90 9.43 -4.37
CA ARG A 146 -10.06 8.48 -3.62
C ARG A 146 -10.18 7.03 -4.11
N GLY A 147 -10.77 6.80 -5.29
CA GLY A 147 -10.95 5.45 -5.86
C GLY A 147 -12.31 4.80 -5.57
N GLY A 148 -13.33 5.57 -5.17
CA GLY A 148 -14.71 5.12 -5.02
C GLY A 148 -14.90 4.17 -3.84
N VAL A 149 -15.49 2.99 -4.06
CA VAL A 149 -15.74 1.98 -3.01
C VAL A 149 -14.45 1.50 -2.36
N LEU A 150 -13.35 1.39 -3.14
CA LEU A 150 -12.06 0.94 -2.60
C LEU A 150 -11.46 1.93 -1.61
N ALA A 151 -11.88 3.20 -1.60
CA ALA A 151 -11.41 4.19 -0.62
C ALA A 151 -11.63 3.74 0.83
N LEU A 152 -12.69 2.97 1.10
CA LEU A 152 -12.98 2.42 2.42
C LEU A 152 -11.96 1.35 2.86
N LEU A 153 -11.33 0.68 1.89
CA LEU A 153 -10.35 -0.40 2.11
C LEU A 153 -8.91 0.12 2.17
N LEU A 154 -8.67 1.36 1.73
CA LEU A 154 -7.33 1.95 1.67
C LEU A 154 -6.85 2.38 3.05
N GLY A 155 -5.61 2.02 3.38
CA GLY A 155 -4.86 2.55 4.51
C GLY A 155 -4.40 4.00 4.28
N GLU A 156 -3.79 4.60 5.30
CA GLU A 156 -3.17 5.94 5.21
C GLU A 156 -1.93 5.93 4.29
N ASP A 157 -1.31 4.76 4.17
CA ASP A 157 -0.17 4.45 3.31
C ASP A 157 -0.54 4.17 1.84
N ASN A 158 -1.80 4.38 1.44
CA ASN A 158 -2.34 4.12 0.10
C ASN A 158 -2.25 2.64 -0.34
N ARG A 159 -2.20 1.70 0.62
CA ARG A 159 -2.26 0.25 0.40
C ARG A 159 -3.62 -0.30 0.80
N LEU A 160 -3.99 -1.47 0.25
CA LEU A 160 -5.19 -2.16 0.69
C LEU A 160 -4.95 -2.76 2.09
N SER A 161 -5.79 -2.38 3.05
CA SER A 161 -5.72 -2.88 4.42
C SER A 161 -6.45 -4.20 4.56
N THR A 162 -5.74 -5.25 4.96
CA THR A 162 -6.27 -6.61 5.18
C THR A 162 -7.41 -6.61 6.20
N SER A 163 -7.24 -5.94 7.35
CA SER A 163 -8.29 -5.86 8.38
C SER A 163 -9.55 -5.15 7.88
N ARG A 164 -9.41 -4.03 7.12
CA ARG A 164 -10.57 -3.31 6.56
C ARG A 164 -11.27 -4.13 5.48
N ALA A 165 -10.52 -4.86 4.64
CA ALA A 165 -11.09 -5.70 3.60
C ALA A 165 -11.92 -6.84 4.18
N VAL A 166 -11.39 -7.54 5.18
CA VAL A 166 -12.10 -8.62 5.88
C VAL A 166 -13.33 -8.06 6.61
N ALA A 167 -13.21 -6.96 7.35
CA ALA A 167 -14.33 -6.35 8.05
C ALA A 167 -15.41 -5.85 7.08
N ALA A 168 -15.04 -5.24 5.96
CA ALA A 168 -15.99 -4.83 4.93
C ALA A 168 -16.76 -6.01 4.34
N ALA A 169 -16.08 -7.14 4.06
CA ALA A 169 -16.73 -8.35 3.56
C ALA A 169 -17.77 -8.89 4.56
N TRP A 170 -17.42 -8.98 5.84
CA TRP A 170 -18.35 -9.40 6.90
C TRP A 170 -19.50 -8.43 7.08
N LEU A 171 -19.24 -7.12 7.07
CA LEU A 171 -20.27 -6.09 7.17
C LEU A 171 -21.24 -6.16 6.00
N LEU A 172 -20.75 -6.32 4.77
CA LEU A 172 -21.60 -6.44 3.56
C LEU A 172 -22.49 -7.66 3.64
N LEU A 173 -21.97 -8.83 4.06
CA LEU A 173 -22.79 -10.04 4.23
C LEU A 173 -23.85 -9.85 5.31
N SER A 174 -23.48 -9.24 6.44
CA SER A 174 -24.41 -8.98 7.56
C SER A 174 -25.51 -7.99 7.17
N LEU A 175 -25.15 -6.90 6.48
CA LEU A 175 -26.13 -5.92 5.98
C LEU A 175 -27.05 -6.54 4.94
N TYR A 176 -26.51 -7.37 4.04
CA TYR A 176 -27.33 -8.11 3.09
C TYR A 176 -28.34 -9.03 3.80
N ALA A 177 -27.90 -9.79 4.79
CA ALA A 177 -28.77 -10.66 5.59
C ALA A 177 -29.89 -9.86 6.30
N LEU A 178 -29.54 -8.73 6.95
CA LEU A 178 -30.51 -7.86 7.61
C LEU A 178 -31.52 -7.25 6.64
N LEU A 179 -31.06 -6.76 5.47
CA LEU A 179 -31.94 -6.21 4.45
C LEU A 179 -32.87 -7.28 3.88
N LEU A 180 -32.36 -8.49 3.64
CA LEU A 180 -33.15 -9.64 3.20
C LEU A 180 -34.27 -9.95 4.19
N LEU A 181 -33.96 -10.08 5.49
CA LEU A 181 -34.94 -10.33 6.54
C LEU A 181 -35.95 -9.19 6.67
N ALA A 182 -35.50 -7.93 6.62
CA ALA A 182 -36.38 -6.75 6.68
C ALA A 182 -37.40 -6.75 5.49
N LEU A 183 -36.92 -7.01 4.27
CA LEU A 183 -37.79 -7.07 3.10
C LEU A 183 -38.77 -8.23 3.19
N ARG A 184 -38.38 -9.37 3.74
CA ARG A 184 -39.30 -10.50 3.98
C ARG A 184 -40.37 -10.17 4.99
N LEU A 185 -40.05 -9.49 6.07
CA LEU A 185 -41.01 -8.99 7.05
C LEU A 185 -42.02 -8.04 6.38
N VAL A 186 -41.57 -7.09 5.58
CA VAL A 186 -42.43 -6.12 4.90
C VAL A 186 -43.35 -6.83 3.88
N THR A 187 -42.89 -7.89 3.24
CA THR A 187 -43.67 -8.68 2.27
C THR A 187 -44.64 -9.69 2.92
N GLY A 188 -44.80 -9.65 4.24
CA GLY A 188 -45.80 -10.46 4.97
C GLY A 188 -45.38 -11.91 5.22
N ALA A 189 -44.09 -12.21 5.23
CA ALA A 189 -43.60 -13.53 5.61
C ALA A 189 -43.80 -13.75 7.11
N THR A 190 -44.68 -14.65 7.49
CA THR A 190 -45.07 -14.92 8.90
C THR A 190 -44.00 -15.71 9.72
N GLN A 191 -42.97 -16.22 9.05
CA GLN A 191 -41.96 -17.10 9.66
C GLN A 191 -40.54 -16.48 9.58
N VAL A 192 -40.40 -15.21 9.90
CA VAL A 192 -39.06 -14.62 10.03
C VAL A 192 -38.63 -14.68 11.47
N ASP A 193 -37.58 -15.46 11.75
CA ASP A 193 -37.01 -15.58 13.08
C ASP A 193 -35.90 -14.52 13.26
N LEU A 194 -36.20 -13.50 14.04
CA LEU A 194 -35.25 -12.46 14.50
C LEU A 194 -34.62 -12.82 15.84
N GLY A 195 -34.83 -14.05 16.32
CA GLY A 195 -34.28 -14.51 17.58
C GLY A 195 -32.76 -14.38 17.66
N LEU A 196 -32.27 -13.64 18.64
CA LEU A 196 -30.84 -13.44 18.87
C LEU A 196 -30.12 -14.76 19.23
N GLY A 197 -30.85 -15.79 19.62
CA GLY A 197 -30.30 -17.11 19.96
C GLY A 197 -29.58 -17.81 18.80
N GLY A 198 -30.11 -17.69 17.57
CA GLY A 198 -29.51 -18.30 16.39
C GLY A 198 -28.40 -17.46 15.73
N GLY A 199 -28.33 -16.15 16.00
CA GLY A 199 -27.38 -15.21 15.34
C GLY A 199 -26.18 -14.80 16.20
N ALA A 200 -26.07 -15.31 17.43
CA ALA A 200 -25.04 -14.88 18.39
C ALA A 200 -23.61 -15.04 17.82
N GLY A 201 -23.31 -16.17 17.18
CA GLY A 201 -22.00 -16.42 16.58
C GLY A 201 -21.64 -15.41 15.49
N LEU A 202 -22.59 -15.01 14.64
CA LEU A 202 -22.41 -14.00 13.61
C LEU A 202 -22.10 -12.64 14.24
N LEU A 203 -22.81 -12.23 15.28
CA LEU A 203 -22.59 -10.95 15.98
C LEU A 203 -21.21 -10.93 16.65
N VAL A 204 -20.80 -12.03 17.28
CA VAL A 204 -19.46 -12.14 17.86
C VAL A 204 -18.37 -12.03 16.82
N VAL A 205 -18.49 -12.71 15.67
CA VAL A 205 -17.53 -12.58 14.58
C VAL A 205 -17.50 -11.14 14.03
N LEU A 206 -18.65 -10.51 13.85
CA LEU A 206 -18.71 -9.11 13.40
C LEU A 206 -18.02 -8.16 14.38
N ALA A 207 -18.24 -8.36 15.69
CA ALA A 207 -17.56 -7.61 16.73
C ALA A 207 -16.04 -7.85 16.72
N LEU A 208 -15.59 -9.11 16.58
CA LEU A 208 -14.16 -9.48 16.48
C LEU A 208 -13.48 -8.80 15.29
N VAL A 209 -14.06 -8.88 14.09
CA VAL A 209 -13.44 -8.27 12.90
C VAL A 209 -13.50 -6.73 12.96
N GLY A 210 -14.55 -6.14 13.51
CA GLY A 210 -14.63 -4.71 13.76
C GLY A 210 -13.56 -4.24 14.75
N TRP A 211 -13.42 -4.95 15.87
CA TRP A 211 -12.34 -4.74 16.84
C TRP A 211 -10.96 -4.86 16.23
N THR A 212 -10.76 -5.86 15.34
CA THR A 212 -9.49 -6.07 14.64
C THR A 212 -9.07 -4.83 13.85
N VAL A 213 -10.00 -4.16 13.18
CA VAL A 213 -9.71 -2.92 12.43
C VAL A 213 -9.20 -1.82 13.37
N VAL A 214 -9.88 -1.64 14.50
CA VAL A 214 -9.52 -0.62 15.50
C VAL A 214 -8.18 -0.95 16.14
N ALA A 215 -7.99 -2.20 16.57
CA ALA A 215 -6.77 -2.65 17.23
C ALA A 215 -5.56 -2.57 16.28
N ALA A 216 -5.68 -3.06 15.05
CA ALA A 216 -4.61 -2.99 14.05
C ALA A 216 -4.23 -1.53 13.75
N ARG A 217 -5.23 -0.65 13.58
CA ARG A 217 -4.97 0.79 13.38
C ARG A 217 -4.25 1.42 14.57
N LEU A 218 -4.69 1.11 15.78
CA LEU A 218 -4.09 1.63 17.02
C LEU A 218 -2.63 1.14 17.17
N ILE A 219 -2.39 -0.17 16.97
CA ILE A 219 -1.05 -0.77 17.01
C ILE A 219 -0.12 -0.05 16.03
N VAL A 220 -0.53 0.07 14.76
CA VAL A 220 0.28 0.73 13.73
C VAL A 220 0.51 2.20 14.09
N ALA A 221 -0.52 2.95 14.50
CA ALA A 221 -0.40 4.36 14.88
C ALA A 221 0.56 4.57 16.06
N LEU A 222 0.45 3.75 17.12
CA LEU A 222 1.35 3.82 18.28
C LEU A 222 2.79 3.46 17.91
N ARG A 223 3.00 2.50 17.02
CA ARG A 223 4.34 2.09 16.57
C ARG A 223 4.98 3.14 15.67
N VAL A 224 4.20 3.78 14.79
CA VAL A 224 4.69 4.90 13.96
C VAL A 224 4.99 6.11 14.84
N ALA A 225 4.11 6.48 15.78
CA ALA A 225 4.35 7.56 16.73
C ALA A 225 5.58 7.29 17.62
N GLY A 226 5.76 6.03 18.05
CA GLY A 226 6.94 5.58 18.80
C GLY A 226 8.21 5.39 17.96
N ARG A 227 8.18 5.71 16.67
CA ARG A 227 9.29 5.53 15.71
C ARG A 227 9.81 4.07 15.64
N ARG A 228 8.93 3.10 15.91
CA ARG A 228 9.23 1.66 15.87
C ARG A 228 8.80 0.99 14.57
N LEU A 229 8.03 1.69 13.76
CA LEU A 229 7.56 1.27 12.45
C LEU A 229 7.69 2.44 11.49
N GLN A 230 8.26 2.18 10.33
CA GLN A 230 8.36 3.13 9.24
C GLN A 230 7.32 2.80 8.18
N LYS A 231 6.50 3.77 7.77
CA LYS A 231 5.51 3.61 6.72
C LYS A 231 5.78 4.59 5.60
N VAL A 232 5.94 4.06 4.40
CA VAL A 232 6.09 4.85 3.17
C VAL A 232 4.82 4.66 2.34
N ARG A 233 4.28 5.78 1.87
CA ARG A 233 3.09 5.78 1.04
C ARG A 233 3.37 5.07 -0.28
N ALA A 234 2.54 4.07 -0.61
CA ALA A 234 2.62 3.36 -1.88
C ALA A 234 2.09 4.23 -3.03
N ASP A 235 2.70 4.10 -4.20
CA ASP A 235 2.26 4.80 -5.42
C ASP A 235 0.87 4.35 -5.87
N ARG A 236 0.53 3.10 -5.62
CA ARG A 236 -0.76 2.51 -6.02
C ARG A 236 -1.16 1.35 -5.11
N PRO A 237 -2.47 1.19 -4.81
CA PRO A 237 -2.98 0.01 -4.16
C PRO A 237 -2.90 -1.20 -5.09
N ARG A 238 -2.53 -2.36 -4.55
CA ARG A 238 -2.45 -3.64 -5.27
C ARG A 238 -3.27 -4.70 -4.52
N PRO A 239 -3.96 -5.62 -5.22
CA PRO A 239 -4.63 -6.73 -4.54
C PRO A 239 -3.69 -7.59 -3.69
N ALA A 240 -2.42 -7.69 -4.10
CA ALA A 240 -1.38 -8.40 -3.35
C ALA A 240 -1.11 -7.80 -1.96
N ASP A 241 -1.42 -6.50 -1.74
CA ASP A 241 -1.24 -5.84 -0.44
C ASP A 241 -2.05 -6.53 0.69
N LEU A 242 -3.09 -7.31 0.34
CA LEU A 242 -3.90 -8.07 1.29
C LEU A 242 -3.17 -9.30 1.87
N LEU A 243 -2.14 -9.78 1.17
CA LEU A 243 -1.44 -11.04 1.48
C LEU A 243 0.06 -10.83 1.71
N CYS A 244 0.56 -9.62 1.43
CA CYS A 244 1.97 -9.28 1.50
C CYS A 244 2.23 -8.21 2.55
N ASP A 245 3.46 -8.19 3.05
CA ASP A 245 3.99 -7.11 3.87
C ASP A 245 4.33 -5.85 3.03
N ASP A 246 4.87 -4.82 3.69
CA ASP A 246 5.24 -3.56 3.04
C ASP A 246 6.36 -3.71 1.99
N ASP A 247 7.17 -4.77 2.06
CA ASP A 247 8.22 -5.10 1.08
C ASP A 247 7.68 -5.91 -0.11
N GLY A 248 6.41 -6.29 -0.10
CA GLY A 248 5.81 -7.14 -1.11
C GLY A 248 6.14 -8.63 -0.93
N ARG A 249 6.69 -9.03 0.22
CA ARG A 249 6.90 -10.44 0.56
C ARG A 249 5.62 -11.03 1.10
N ALA A 250 5.38 -12.32 0.83
CA ALA A 250 4.22 -13.02 1.37
C ALA A 250 4.24 -13.02 2.91
N CYS A 251 3.17 -12.50 3.51
CA CYS A 251 2.99 -12.47 4.96
C CYS A 251 2.03 -13.59 5.38
N LEU A 252 2.54 -14.55 6.16
CA LEU A 252 1.75 -15.70 6.60
C LEU A 252 0.58 -15.27 7.49
N THR A 253 0.77 -14.31 8.40
CA THR A 253 -0.27 -13.85 9.33
C THR A 253 -1.41 -13.15 8.60
N ASP A 254 -1.12 -12.34 7.60
CA ASP A 254 -2.12 -11.67 6.76
C ASP A 254 -2.86 -12.69 5.88
N THR A 255 -2.10 -13.58 5.22
CA THR A 255 -2.65 -14.65 4.38
C THR A 255 -3.59 -15.58 5.15
N GLN A 256 -3.15 -16.06 6.31
CA GLN A 256 -3.94 -16.94 7.18
C GLN A 256 -5.24 -16.24 7.64
N TYR A 257 -5.18 -14.95 8.02
CA TYR A 257 -6.35 -14.18 8.43
C TYR A 257 -7.37 -14.03 7.30
N VAL A 258 -6.91 -13.75 6.08
CA VAL A 258 -7.79 -13.65 4.89
C VAL A 258 -8.42 -15.00 4.55
N LEU A 259 -7.63 -16.09 4.54
CA LEU A 259 -8.11 -17.41 4.16
C LEU A 259 -9.12 -17.96 5.18
N VAL A 260 -8.81 -17.89 6.48
CA VAL A 260 -9.72 -18.38 7.53
C VAL A 260 -11.01 -17.57 7.54
N SER A 261 -10.92 -16.22 7.55
CA SER A 261 -12.09 -15.35 7.52
C SER A 261 -12.91 -15.54 6.25
N GLY A 262 -12.26 -15.70 5.10
CA GLY A 262 -12.92 -15.96 3.82
C GLY A 262 -13.65 -17.29 3.79
N ALA A 263 -13.05 -18.37 4.29
CA ALA A 263 -13.68 -19.69 4.37
C ALA A 263 -14.94 -19.67 5.26
N VAL A 264 -14.84 -19.06 6.45
CA VAL A 264 -15.98 -18.92 7.36
C VAL A 264 -17.06 -18.02 6.77
N LEU A 265 -16.68 -16.94 6.08
CA LEU A 265 -17.63 -16.06 5.37
C LEU A 265 -18.42 -16.82 4.29
N VAL A 266 -17.72 -17.62 3.47
CA VAL A 266 -18.36 -18.45 2.44
C VAL A 266 -19.34 -19.45 3.06
N LEU A 267 -18.94 -20.14 4.12
CA LEU A 267 -19.84 -21.05 4.86
C LEU A 267 -21.08 -20.31 5.41
N THR A 268 -20.89 -19.10 5.91
CA THR A 268 -21.97 -18.24 6.41
C THR A 268 -22.93 -17.83 5.28
N ALA A 269 -22.38 -17.45 4.13
CA ALA A 269 -23.19 -17.10 2.94
C ALA A 269 -23.98 -18.31 2.42
N VAL A 270 -23.38 -19.50 2.39
CA VAL A 270 -24.08 -20.74 2.02
C VAL A 270 -25.23 -21.07 3.00
N ARG A 271 -25.01 -20.90 4.30
CA ARG A 271 -26.06 -21.09 5.33
C ARG A 271 -27.21 -20.09 5.15
N LEU A 272 -26.90 -18.81 4.90
CA LEU A 272 -27.90 -17.79 4.60
C LEU A 272 -28.70 -18.16 3.36
N GLY A 273 -28.06 -18.66 2.32
CA GLY A 273 -28.76 -19.09 1.09
C GLY A 273 -29.67 -20.31 1.32
N ARG A 274 -29.33 -21.21 2.27
CA ARG A 274 -30.15 -22.37 2.60
C ARG A 274 -31.31 -22.06 3.55
N ALA A 275 -31.14 -21.09 4.44
CA ALA A 275 -32.15 -20.69 5.43
C ALA A 275 -32.27 -19.14 5.44
N PRO A 276 -32.93 -18.55 4.42
CA PRO A 276 -33.04 -17.09 4.25
C PRO A 276 -34.08 -16.44 5.16
N ASP A 277 -34.68 -17.16 6.05
CA ASP A 277 -35.70 -16.77 7.04
C ASP A 277 -35.16 -16.45 8.42
N ARG A 278 -33.87 -16.69 8.65
CA ARG A 278 -33.18 -16.43 9.91
C ARG A 278 -31.75 -15.97 9.70
N LEU A 279 -31.17 -15.34 10.72
CA LEU A 279 -29.72 -15.05 10.72
C LEU A 279 -28.91 -16.35 10.73
N PRO A 280 -27.79 -16.40 9.97
CA PRO A 280 -26.94 -17.59 9.96
C PRO A 280 -26.38 -17.88 11.33
N ASP A 281 -26.66 -19.06 11.87
CA ASP A 281 -26.04 -19.53 13.10
C ASP A 281 -24.62 -20.04 12.81
N LEU A 282 -23.63 -19.52 13.54
CA LEU A 282 -22.23 -19.92 13.45
C LEU A 282 -21.85 -20.79 14.63
N PRO A 283 -21.43 -22.05 14.41
CA PRO A 283 -20.88 -22.88 15.49
C PRO A 283 -19.73 -22.20 16.19
N TRP A 284 -19.67 -22.35 17.52
CA TRP A 284 -18.61 -21.76 18.33
C TRP A 284 -17.20 -22.16 17.90
N ALA A 285 -17.03 -23.37 17.33
CA ALA A 285 -15.75 -23.80 16.77
C ALA A 285 -15.25 -22.87 15.65
N LEU A 286 -16.16 -22.39 14.76
CA LEU A 286 -15.80 -21.43 13.72
C LEU A 286 -15.53 -20.03 14.28
N VAL A 287 -16.28 -19.62 15.31
CA VAL A 287 -16.04 -18.34 16.01
C VAL A 287 -14.66 -18.36 16.66
N LEU A 288 -14.30 -19.45 17.35
CA LEU A 288 -12.98 -19.62 17.96
C LEU A 288 -11.86 -19.65 16.90
N LEU A 289 -12.08 -20.32 15.77
CA LEU A 289 -11.12 -20.34 14.67
C LEU A 289 -10.83 -18.92 14.15
N VAL A 290 -11.87 -18.11 13.97
CA VAL A 290 -11.71 -16.69 13.60
C VAL A 290 -11.00 -15.92 14.70
N ALA A 291 -11.33 -16.13 15.98
CA ALA A 291 -10.71 -15.45 17.11
C ALA A 291 -9.21 -15.74 17.20
N VAL A 292 -8.80 -17.00 17.04
CA VAL A 292 -7.38 -17.40 17.00
C VAL A 292 -6.69 -16.74 15.80
N SER A 293 -7.36 -16.73 14.65
CA SER A 293 -6.84 -16.08 13.43
C SER A 293 -6.61 -14.57 13.61
N VAL A 294 -7.56 -13.89 14.26
CA VAL A 294 -7.45 -12.47 14.64
C VAL A 294 -6.27 -12.24 15.59
N ALA A 295 -6.13 -13.09 16.61
CA ALA A 295 -5.02 -12.99 17.57
C ALA A 295 -3.66 -13.13 16.87
N CYS A 296 -3.48 -14.13 16.00
CA CYS A 296 -2.27 -14.31 15.22
C CYS A 296 -1.98 -13.09 14.30
N TYR A 297 -3.01 -12.55 13.64
CA TYR A 297 -2.89 -11.36 12.81
C TYR A 297 -2.40 -10.14 13.61
N LEU A 298 -3.04 -9.85 14.75
CA LEU A 298 -2.67 -8.72 15.61
C LEU A 298 -1.28 -8.87 16.21
N LEU A 299 -0.90 -10.08 16.62
CA LEU A 299 0.46 -10.38 17.10
C LEU A 299 1.49 -10.15 15.98
N GLY A 300 1.17 -10.55 14.74
CA GLY A 300 1.99 -10.24 13.56
C GLY A 300 2.20 -8.74 13.42
N LYS A 301 1.12 -7.94 13.50
CA LYS A 301 1.21 -6.47 13.43
C LYS A 301 2.01 -5.86 14.61
N CYS A 302 2.02 -6.49 15.76
CA CYS A 302 2.89 -6.09 16.88
C CYS A 302 4.37 -6.44 16.64
N ALA A 303 4.67 -7.47 15.87
CA ALA A 303 6.03 -7.92 15.57
C ALA A 303 6.66 -7.20 14.37
N GLU A 304 5.83 -6.62 13.47
CA GLU A 304 6.31 -5.92 12.27
C GLU A 304 7.20 -4.72 12.59
N GLY A 305 8.19 -4.49 11.72
CA GLY A 305 9.02 -3.27 11.70
C GLY A 305 10.20 -3.28 12.63
N GLY A 306 11.10 -2.35 12.38
CA GLY A 306 12.31 -2.07 13.16
C GLY A 306 12.56 -0.57 13.25
N ARG A 307 13.19 -0.13 14.34
CA ARG A 307 13.68 1.24 14.47
C ARG A 307 14.99 1.35 13.67
N PRO A 308 15.14 2.36 12.79
CA PRO A 308 16.41 2.56 12.11
C PRO A 308 17.50 2.88 13.15
N LYS A 309 18.66 2.27 12.98
CA LYS A 309 19.76 2.39 13.95
C LYS A 309 21.10 2.43 13.26
N ILE A 310 21.95 3.36 13.68
CA ILE A 310 23.37 3.40 13.32
C ILE A 310 24.14 2.57 14.33
N PHE A 311 25.01 1.68 13.85
CA PHE A 311 25.92 0.88 14.65
C PHE A 311 27.30 1.54 14.73
N SER A 312 27.82 2.03 13.58
CA SER A 312 29.10 2.67 13.48
C SER A 312 29.17 3.65 12.31
N VAL A 313 30.05 4.61 12.41
CA VAL A 313 30.44 5.52 11.33
C VAL A 313 31.94 5.40 11.19
N VAL A 314 32.42 5.07 10.00
CA VAL A 314 33.81 4.86 9.68
C VAL A 314 34.19 5.62 8.41
N ARG A 315 35.47 5.82 8.16
CA ARG A 315 35.93 6.32 6.87
C ARG A 315 35.63 5.30 5.77
N ALA A 316 35.15 5.73 4.62
CA ALA A 316 34.80 4.83 3.55
C ALA A 316 36.03 4.09 2.98
N ARG A 317 35.88 2.81 2.59
CA ARG A 317 36.98 1.96 2.12
C ARG A 317 37.74 2.53 0.93
N GLU A 318 37.06 3.26 0.06
CA GLU A 318 37.64 3.90 -1.11
C GLU A 318 38.61 5.04 -0.74
N ALA A 319 38.52 5.55 0.48
CA ALA A 319 39.35 6.64 0.97
C ALA A 319 40.68 6.19 1.66
N GLY A 320 40.96 4.87 1.74
CA GLY A 320 42.20 4.32 2.29
C GLY A 320 42.01 3.56 3.61
N ASP A 321 42.86 3.81 4.60
CA ASP A 321 42.85 3.12 5.88
C ASP A 321 41.57 3.39 6.68
N LEU A 322 40.92 2.34 7.13
CA LEU A 322 39.66 2.42 7.90
C LEU A 322 39.86 2.99 9.31
N ASP A 323 41.06 2.85 9.86
CA ASP A 323 41.43 3.33 11.19
C ASP A 323 41.97 4.76 11.13
N ALA A 324 42.18 5.32 9.93
CA ALA A 324 42.61 6.69 9.77
C ALA A 324 41.51 7.67 10.25
N PRO A 325 41.91 8.80 10.84
CA PRO A 325 40.98 9.81 11.32
C PRO A 325 40.15 10.35 10.15
N ILE A 326 38.87 10.63 10.41
CA ILE A 326 37.96 11.24 9.45
C ILE A 326 38.33 12.71 9.29
N ARG A 327 38.51 13.17 8.05
CA ARG A 327 38.83 14.57 7.72
C ARG A 327 37.70 15.21 6.92
N THR A 328 37.65 16.51 6.95
CA THR A 328 36.70 17.30 6.11
C THR A 328 36.90 16.95 4.64
N GLY A 329 35.82 16.62 3.94
CA GLY A 329 35.87 16.20 2.55
C GLY A 329 36.10 14.70 2.31
N ASP A 330 36.39 13.91 3.34
CA ASP A 330 36.41 12.44 3.21
C ASP A 330 35.03 11.86 2.99
N ASP A 331 34.97 10.68 2.38
CA ASP A 331 33.75 9.89 2.35
C ASP A 331 33.63 9.09 3.66
N ILE A 332 32.47 9.15 4.29
CA ILE A 332 32.12 8.36 5.47
C ILE A 332 31.15 7.24 5.09
N GLU A 333 31.36 6.07 5.67
CA GLU A 333 30.46 4.92 5.58
C GLU A 333 29.72 4.75 6.91
N ILE A 334 28.39 4.93 6.85
CA ILE A 334 27.49 4.77 7.99
C ILE A 334 26.91 3.36 7.91
N ARG A 335 27.19 2.55 8.92
CA ARG A 335 26.70 1.17 9.03
C ARG A 335 25.59 1.08 10.05
N GLY A 336 24.53 0.36 9.69
CA GLY A 336 23.37 0.25 10.56
C GLY A 336 22.30 -0.71 10.04
N THR A 337 21.05 -0.38 10.29
CA THR A 337 19.90 -1.14 9.79
C THR A 337 18.67 -0.23 9.71
N GLY A 338 17.78 -0.53 8.78
CA GLY A 338 16.50 0.18 8.61
C GLY A 338 16.64 1.55 7.93
N PHE A 339 17.71 1.79 7.18
CA PHE A 339 17.93 3.06 6.47
C PHE A 339 16.96 3.23 5.30
N VAL A 340 16.65 2.15 4.60
CA VAL A 340 15.65 2.14 3.52
C VAL A 340 14.37 1.52 4.05
N PRO A 341 13.34 2.35 4.37
CA PRO A 341 12.07 1.83 4.87
C PRO A 341 11.42 0.87 3.86
N PRO A 342 10.67 -0.13 4.33
CA PRO A 342 9.91 -1.02 3.47
C PRO A 342 9.06 -0.26 2.45
N GLY A 343 9.20 -0.63 1.17
CA GLY A 343 8.53 0.05 0.05
C GLY A 343 9.18 1.35 -0.43
N ALA A 344 10.30 1.78 0.16
CA ALA A 344 11.04 2.99 -0.24
C ALA A 344 12.13 2.74 -1.30
N GLY A 345 12.23 1.54 -1.86
CA GLY A 345 13.25 1.18 -2.87
C GLY A 345 13.11 1.89 -4.22
N ALA A 346 12.04 2.66 -4.44
CA ALA A 346 11.88 3.49 -5.63
C ALA A 346 12.79 4.73 -5.59
N PRO A 347 13.21 5.28 -6.74
CA PRO A 347 14.16 6.41 -6.78
C PRO A 347 13.70 7.64 -5.99
N ASP A 348 12.43 8.06 -6.11
CA ASP A 348 11.94 9.26 -5.41
C ASP A 348 12.01 9.14 -3.86
N PRO A 349 11.58 8.04 -3.21
CA PRO A 349 11.83 7.84 -1.79
C PRO A 349 13.32 7.79 -1.42
N LEU A 350 14.18 7.16 -2.23
CA LEU A 350 15.63 7.09 -1.95
C LEU A 350 16.28 8.47 -1.92
N THR A 351 15.85 9.41 -2.77
CA THR A 351 16.38 10.78 -2.79
C THR A 351 16.01 11.61 -1.56
N ARG A 352 15.06 11.15 -0.73
CA ARG A 352 14.62 11.85 0.49
C ARG A 352 15.45 11.48 1.72
N LEU A 353 16.39 10.56 1.56
CA LEU A 353 17.28 10.17 2.64
C LEU A 353 18.28 11.29 2.89
N VAL A 354 18.42 11.71 4.14
CA VAL A 354 19.31 12.81 4.54
C VAL A 354 20.16 12.38 5.73
N VAL A 355 21.44 12.62 5.66
CA VAL A 355 22.36 12.47 6.79
C VAL A 355 22.57 13.83 7.45
N ARG A 356 22.35 13.90 8.75
CA ARG A 356 22.62 15.08 9.57
C ARG A 356 23.99 14.91 10.22
N ILE A 357 24.88 15.84 9.98
CA ILE A 357 26.24 15.87 10.51
C ILE A 357 26.39 17.19 11.26
N GLY A 358 26.17 17.15 12.58
CA GLY A 358 26.02 18.37 13.36
C GLY A 358 24.86 19.25 12.84
N PRO A 359 25.11 20.51 12.48
CA PRO A 359 24.10 21.40 11.90
C PRO A 359 23.89 21.20 10.39
N VAL A 360 24.79 20.49 9.71
CA VAL A 360 24.77 20.33 8.25
C VAL A 360 23.90 19.15 7.82
N HIS A 361 23.14 19.32 6.75
CA HIS A 361 22.34 18.27 6.14
C HIS A 361 22.97 17.84 4.82
N ALA A 362 23.47 16.62 4.75
CA ALA A 362 24.02 16.02 3.55
C ALA A 362 23.00 15.07 2.91
N HIS A 363 22.68 15.28 1.64
CA HIS A 363 21.90 14.33 0.88
C HIS A 363 22.72 13.09 0.56
N VAL A 364 22.10 11.91 0.65
CA VAL A 364 22.77 10.65 0.31
C VAL A 364 22.88 10.53 -1.20
N PRO A 365 24.08 10.43 -1.78
CA PRO A 365 24.23 10.27 -3.22
C PRO A 365 23.62 8.96 -3.72
N LEU A 366 22.84 9.01 -4.78
CA LEU A 366 22.41 7.82 -5.50
C LEU A 366 23.53 7.34 -6.40
N VAL A 367 24.08 6.16 -6.12
CA VAL A 367 25.14 5.56 -6.95
C VAL A 367 24.51 4.51 -7.84
N PRO A 368 24.38 4.75 -9.17
CA PRO A 368 23.77 3.81 -10.08
C PRO A 368 24.69 2.62 -10.32
N VAL A 369 24.09 1.43 -10.32
CA VAL A 369 24.74 0.18 -10.73
C VAL A 369 23.80 -0.59 -11.65
N PRO A 370 24.29 -1.54 -12.46
CA PRO A 370 23.42 -2.40 -13.27
C PRO A 370 22.35 -3.06 -12.40
N GLY A 371 21.08 -2.84 -12.73
CA GLY A 371 19.95 -3.38 -11.99
C GLY A 371 19.43 -2.54 -10.81
N GLY A 372 20.10 -1.45 -10.38
CA GLY A 372 19.64 -0.65 -9.25
C GLY A 372 20.58 0.45 -8.79
N PHE A 373 20.72 0.57 -7.47
CA PHE A 373 21.61 1.52 -6.80
C PHE A 373 22.45 0.80 -5.76
N ALA A 374 23.74 1.16 -5.64
CA ALA A 374 24.62 0.69 -4.58
C ALA A 374 24.49 1.53 -3.31
N ASN A 375 23.96 2.76 -3.42
CA ASN A 375 23.78 3.69 -2.32
C ASN A 375 22.48 4.50 -2.55
N PRO A 376 21.57 4.60 -1.59
CA PRO A 376 21.60 3.99 -0.24
C PRO A 376 21.23 2.50 -0.24
N THR A 377 21.74 1.75 0.73
CA THR A 377 21.25 0.40 1.07
C THR A 377 20.58 0.41 2.44
N ASP A 378 19.89 -0.67 2.81
CA ASP A 378 19.25 -0.78 4.13
C ASP A 378 20.25 -0.80 5.29
N THR A 379 21.47 -1.25 5.03
CA THR A 379 22.51 -1.48 6.06
C THR A 379 23.70 -0.53 5.96
N THR A 380 23.91 0.11 4.82
CA THR A 380 25.10 0.92 4.56
C THR A 380 24.76 2.17 3.76
N LEU A 381 25.29 3.29 4.16
CA LEU A 381 25.22 4.57 3.46
C LEU A 381 26.63 5.14 3.31
N THR A 382 26.97 5.57 2.11
CA THR A 382 28.22 6.31 1.85
C THR A 382 27.88 7.75 1.52
N VAL A 383 28.44 8.68 2.27
CA VAL A 383 28.15 10.12 2.15
C VAL A 383 29.46 10.91 2.23
N PRO A 384 29.70 11.89 1.33
CA PRO A 384 30.82 12.80 1.50
C PRO A 384 30.59 13.68 2.73
N LEU A 385 31.60 13.86 3.54
CA LEU A 385 31.57 14.81 4.65
C LEU A 385 31.65 16.24 4.08
N PRO A 386 30.60 17.07 4.29
CA PRO A 386 30.60 18.42 3.75
C PRO A 386 31.75 19.27 4.30
N ALA A 387 32.32 20.15 3.47
CA ALA A 387 33.37 21.06 3.88
C ALA A 387 32.93 22.11 4.94
N ASP A 388 31.60 22.31 5.06
CA ASP A 388 30.99 23.22 6.03
C ASP A 388 30.93 22.64 7.45
N VAL A 389 31.34 21.38 7.64
CA VAL A 389 31.38 20.74 8.95
C VAL A 389 32.65 21.19 9.68
N GLU A 390 32.46 21.86 10.82
CA GLU A 390 33.58 22.32 11.65
C GLU A 390 34.33 21.10 12.24
N PRO A 391 35.68 21.13 12.25
CA PRO A 391 36.49 20.12 12.90
C PRO A 391 36.16 20.01 14.40
N GLY A 392 36.23 18.80 14.93
CA GLY A 392 35.86 18.47 16.30
C GLY A 392 34.95 17.31 16.47
N ARG A 393 34.31 17.20 17.62
CA ARG A 393 33.35 16.13 17.92
C ARG A 393 31.97 16.49 17.39
N VAL A 394 31.51 15.73 16.41
CA VAL A 394 30.25 15.98 15.68
C VAL A 394 29.31 14.78 15.80
N GLU A 395 28.00 15.03 15.99
CA GLU A 395 26.97 13.99 16.02
C GLU A 395 26.45 13.71 14.61
N VAL A 396 26.38 12.42 14.26
CA VAL A 396 25.81 11.93 13.00
C VAL A 396 24.49 11.21 13.26
N SER A 397 23.45 11.56 12.51
CA SER A 397 22.19 10.83 12.48
C SER A 397 21.65 10.76 11.04
N VAL A 398 20.77 9.79 10.78
CA VAL A 398 20.14 9.59 9.47
C VAL A 398 18.65 9.83 9.60
N VAL A 399 18.10 10.64 8.71
CA VAL A 399 16.65 10.83 8.53
C VAL A 399 16.22 10.01 7.32
N THR A 400 15.43 8.98 7.55
CA THR A 400 14.97 8.08 6.51
C THR A 400 13.90 8.72 5.61
N ALA A 401 13.59 8.09 4.48
CA ALA A 401 12.53 8.53 3.57
C ALA A 401 11.13 8.61 4.23
N ALA A 402 10.92 7.91 5.34
CA ALA A 402 9.72 7.99 6.18
C ALA A 402 9.76 9.15 7.20
N GLY A 403 10.84 9.96 7.22
CA GLY A 403 11.02 11.05 8.18
C GLY A 403 11.39 10.59 9.59
N VAL A 404 11.84 9.34 9.76
CA VAL A 404 12.28 8.80 11.05
C VAL A 404 13.77 9.00 11.22
N GLU A 405 14.16 9.62 12.34
CA GLU A 405 15.58 9.85 12.69
C GLU A 405 16.13 8.64 13.49
N THR A 406 17.36 8.23 13.15
CA THR A 406 18.09 7.18 13.87
C THR A 406 18.56 7.65 15.26
N ASN A 407 19.27 6.77 15.98
CA ASN A 407 20.14 7.21 17.09
C ASN A 407 21.28 8.09 16.54
N ARG A 408 21.87 8.88 17.42
CA ARG A 408 23.03 9.73 17.13
C ARG A 408 24.31 9.01 17.51
N VAL A 409 25.31 9.13 16.68
CA VAL A 409 26.66 8.59 16.89
C VAL A 409 27.63 9.73 16.75
N ALA A 410 28.49 9.91 17.75
CA ALA A 410 29.51 10.94 17.71
C ALA A 410 30.77 10.44 16.96
N ILE A 411 31.31 11.28 16.11
CA ILE A 411 32.58 11.07 15.39
C ILE A 411 33.52 12.24 15.67
N ASP A 412 34.81 12.02 15.57
CA ASP A 412 35.82 13.06 15.65
C ASP A 412 36.31 13.40 14.23
N VAL A 413 36.10 14.64 13.81
CA VAL A 413 36.49 15.17 12.50
C VAL A 413 37.77 16.02 12.69
N LEU A 414 38.77 15.73 11.90
CA LEU A 414 40.02 16.51 11.84
C LEU A 414 40.04 17.39 10.59
N ASP A 415 40.89 18.41 10.63
CA ASP A 415 41.22 19.27 9.47
C ASP A 415 41.90 18.50 8.35
#